data_baf0523a0acb2a07b8a125a8e1b7af26
#
_entry.id   baf0523a0acb2a07b8a125a8e1b7af26
#
_cell.length_a   1.000
_cell.length_b   1.000
_cell.length_c   1.000
_cell.angle_alpha   90.00
_cell.angle_beta   90.00
_cell.angle_gamma   90.00
#
_symmetry.space_group_name_H-M   'P 1'
#
loop_
_entity.id
_entity.type
_entity.pdbx_description
1 polymer ?
#
loop_
_entity_poly.entity_id
_entity_poly.type
_entity_poly.pdbx_seq_one_letter_code
_entity_poly.pdbx_strand_id
1 'polypeptide(L)'
;MKYTFKKAMIFGLGCLMGLTSCSDSWLKTDSTQTAEGDAIFSTTDNAKLAINGICRTMVQQHGYYGQMFNGEGTMKVLYGEYAGQDLNFPYMSPGWSPIMNNESSQTQNSSSIYDSYPWYYYYLIIGNANAVINRIDKAEGLQEEKDFLKAEA
;
A
#
# COMPACT_ATOMS: atom_id res chain seq x y z
N MET A 1 -7.37 35.60 56.26
CA MET A 1 -6.28 34.63 55.98
C MET A 1 -6.74 33.18 55.79
N LYS A 2 -7.78 32.68 56.48
CA LYS A 2 -8.26 31.27 56.34
C LYS A 2 -9.02 30.96 55.03
N TYR A 3 -9.64 31.95 54.38
CA TYR A 3 -10.44 31.75 53.14
C TYR A 3 -9.58 31.67 51.87
N THR A 4 -8.47 32.38 51.82
CA THR A 4 -7.54 32.35 50.69
C THR A 4 -6.77 31.04 50.60
N PHE A 5 -6.44 30.43 51.76
CA PHE A 5 -5.76 29.17 51.84
C PHE A 5 -6.61 27.99 51.32
N LYS A 6 -7.93 27.99 51.65
CA LYS A 6 -8.87 26.98 51.17
C LYS A 6 -9.07 27.04 49.63
N LYS A 7 -9.12 28.24 49.05
CA LYS A 7 -9.26 28.42 47.61
C LYS A 7 -8.00 27.98 46.84
N ALA A 8 -6.81 28.27 47.38
CA ALA A 8 -5.53 27.81 46.80
C ALA A 8 -5.39 26.28 46.88
N MET A 9 -5.88 25.66 47.95
CA MET A 9 -5.81 24.20 48.11
C MET A 9 -6.77 23.46 47.15
N ILE A 10 -7.96 24.01 46.90
CA ILE A 10 -8.92 23.44 45.91
C ILE A 10 -8.41 23.60 44.49
N PHE A 11 -7.77 24.72 44.17
CA PHE A 11 -7.19 24.96 42.85
C PHE A 11 -5.96 24.06 42.60
N GLY A 12 -5.12 23.85 43.61
CA GLY A 12 -3.98 22.94 43.55
C GLY A 12 -4.37 21.46 43.35
N LEU A 13 -5.45 21.02 44.02
CA LEU A 13 -5.95 19.66 43.92
C LEU A 13 -6.63 19.41 42.55
N GLY A 14 -7.29 20.41 41.98
CA GLY A 14 -7.86 20.35 40.62
C GLY A 14 -6.81 20.23 39.50
N CYS A 15 -5.68 20.90 39.64
CA CYS A 15 -4.58 20.81 38.68
C CYS A 15 -3.86 19.46 38.73
N LEU A 16 -3.75 18.81 39.89
CA LEU A 16 -3.12 17.49 40.03
C LEU A 16 -3.95 16.36 39.39
N MET A 17 -5.27 16.47 39.32
CA MET A 17 -6.11 15.48 38.65
C MET A 17 -6.15 15.63 37.13
N GLY A 18 -5.76 16.77 36.58
CA GLY A 18 -5.70 17.03 35.15
C GLY A 18 -4.46 16.43 34.43
N LEU A 19 -3.44 16.01 35.19
CA LEU A 19 -2.17 15.52 34.62
C LEU A 19 -2.13 14.01 34.42
N THR A 20 -3.14 13.25 34.80
CA THR A 20 -3.20 11.79 34.64
C THR A 20 -3.98 11.34 33.40
N SER A 21 -4.40 12.29 32.54
CA SER A 21 -5.33 12.01 31.43
C SER A 21 -4.69 11.64 30.09
N CYS A 22 -3.38 11.39 30.04
CA CYS A 22 -2.76 10.92 28.81
C CYS A 22 -2.07 9.58 29.05
N SER A 23 -2.86 8.51 29.09
CA SER A 23 -2.32 7.17 28.88
C SER A 23 -2.32 6.91 27.38
N ASP A 24 -1.13 6.79 26.79
CA ASP A 24 -0.94 6.44 25.36
C ASP A 24 -1.64 5.13 24.96
N SER A 25 -2.01 4.30 25.94
CA SER A 25 -2.75 3.05 25.72
C SER A 25 -4.18 3.26 25.19
N TRP A 26 -4.79 4.43 25.45
CA TRP A 26 -6.14 4.76 24.94
C TRP A 26 -6.11 5.15 23.45
N LEU A 27 -4.96 5.58 22.93
CA LEU A 27 -4.76 5.94 21.52
C LEU A 27 -4.33 4.74 20.66
N LYS A 28 -4.02 3.61 21.26
CA LYS A 28 -3.73 2.37 20.52
C LYS A 28 -5.04 1.69 20.15
N THR A 29 -5.60 2.09 19.04
CA THR A 29 -6.66 1.32 18.37
C THR A 29 -6.00 0.23 17.56
N ASP A 30 -6.12 -1.02 17.98
CA ASP A 30 -5.79 -2.16 17.17
C ASP A 30 -6.65 -2.12 15.90
N SER A 31 -6.02 -2.07 14.74
CA SER A 31 -6.73 -2.09 13.47
C SER A 31 -7.40 -3.45 13.28
N THR A 32 -8.72 -3.50 13.44
CA THR A 32 -9.49 -4.74 13.22
C THR A 32 -9.65 -5.10 11.74
N GLN A 33 -9.27 -4.21 10.83
CA GLN A 33 -9.45 -4.39 9.38
C GLN A 33 -8.15 -4.47 8.59
N THR A 34 -7.02 -4.15 9.20
CA THR A 34 -5.71 -4.21 8.54
C THR A 34 -4.79 -5.08 9.39
N ALA A 35 -4.27 -6.17 8.84
CA ALA A 35 -3.27 -6.97 9.54
C ALA A 35 -2.04 -6.11 9.76
N GLU A 36 -1.57 -6.04 11.02
CA GLU A 36 -0.30 -5.38 11.32
C GLU A 36 0.84 -6.10 10.60
N GLY A 37 1.78 -5.35 10.05
CA GLY A 37 2.89 -5.90 9.27
C GLY A 37 3.66 -7.00 9.99
N ASP A 38 3.76 -6.93 11.32
CA ASP A 38 4.44 -7.96 12.13
C ASP A 38 3.61 -9.25 12.25
N ALA A 39 2.28 -9.16 12.26
CA ALA A 39 1.41 -10.34 12.27
C ALA A 39 1.45 -11.11 10.94
N ILE A 40 1.59 -10.41 9.80
CA ILE A 40 1.70 -11.03 8.47
C ILE A 40 2.98 -11.87 8.36
N PHE A 41 4.06 -11.45 9.00
CA PHE A 41 5.36 -12.12 8.95
C PHE A 41 5.68 -12.90 10.23
N SER A 42 4.68 -13.23 11.06
CA SER A 42 4.88 -14.04 12.28
C SER A 42 5.16 -15.50 11.96
N THR A 43 4.57 -16.05 10.91
CA THR A 43 4.73 -17.45 10.47
C THR A 43 4.93 -17.54 8.96
N THR A 44 5.50 -18.66 8.48
CA THR A 44 5.64 -18.95 7.04
C THR A 44 4.29 -19.05 6.35
N ASP A 45 3.26 -19.59 7.00
CA ASP A 45 1.90 -19.66 6.46
C ASP A 45 1.31 -18.27 6.24
N ASN A 46 1.48 -17.36 7.18
CA ASN A 46 1.03 -15.99 7.05
C ASN A 46 1.82 -15.24 5.95
N ALA A 47 3.13 -15.45 5.87
CA ALA A 47 3.97 -14.87 4.83
C ALA A 47 3.56 -15.35 3.41
N LYS A 48 3.11 -16.60 3.28
CA LYS A 48 2.53 -17.13 2.04
C LYS A 48 1.29 -16.36 1.58
N LEU A 49 0.48 -15.88 2.51
CA LEU A 49 -0.66 -15.02 2.19
C LEU A 49 -0.20 -13.66 1.61
N ALA A 50 0.95 -13.15 2.04
CA ALA A 50 1.53 -11.94 1.46
C ALA A 50 1.97 -12.16 0.00
N ILE A 51 2.58 -13.31 -0.33
CA ILE A 51 2.89 -13.69 -1.73
C ILE A 51 1.61 -13.76 -2.57
N ASN A 52 0.57 -14.43 -2.06
CA ASN A 52 -0.73 -14.48 -2.73
C ASN A 52 -1.32 -13.07 -2.93
N GLY A 53 -1.09 -12.16 -1.98
CA GLY A 53 -1.47 -10.75 -2.09
C GLY A 53 -0.73 -10.03 -3.22
N ILE A 54 0.55 -10.31 -3.43
CA ILE A 54 1.34 -9.79 -4.56
C ILE A 54 0.75 -10.29 -5.88
N CYS A 55 0.53 -11.60 -6.01
CA CYS A 55 -0.09 -12.18 -7.20
C CYS A 55 -1.48 -11.58 -7.49
N ARG A 56 -2.28 -11.36 -6.44
CA ARG A 56 -3.58 -10.70 -6.57
C ARG A 56 -3.43 -9.26 -7.06
N THR A 57 -2.44 -8.53 -6.55
CA THR A 57 -2.14 -7.16 -7.00
C THR A 57 -1.85 -7.14 -8.50
N MET A 58 -1.18 -8.16 -9.04
CA MET A 58 -0.86 -8.22 -10.47
C MET A 58 -2.10 -8.38 -11.37
N VAL A 59 -3.19 -8.95 -10.88
CA VAL A 59 -4.39 -9.25 -11.70
C VAL A 59 -5.62 -8.42 -11.35
N GLN A 60 -5.63 -7.74 -10.21
CA GLN A 60 -6.78 -6.93 -9.80
C GLN A 60 -6.81 -5.56 -10.47
N GLN A 61 -7.98 -4.91 -10.40
CA GLN A 61 -8.10 -3.51 -10.80
C GLN A 61 -7.51 -2.58 -9.74
N HIS A 62 -6.81 -1.55 -10.22
CA HIS A 62 -6.25 -0.48 -9.41
C HIS A 62 -6.87 0.86 -9.81
N GLY A 63 -7.37 1.60 -8.83
CA GLY A 63 -7.73 2.99 -9.00
C GLY A 63 -6.47 3.88 -8.93
N TYR A 64 -6.23 4.67 -9.97
CA TYR A 64 -5.11 5.61 -10.00
C TYR A 64 -5.56 6.91 -10.65
N TYR A 65 -5.57 8.01 -9.89
CA TYR A 65 -6.03 9.33 -10.33
C TYR A 65 -7.37 9.32 -11.09
N GLY A 66 -8.36 8.59 -10.56
CA GLY A 66 -9.71 8.52 -11.13
C GLY A 66 -9.88 7.59 -12.33
N GLN A 67 -8.81 6.94 -12.79
CA GLN A 67 -8.85 5.90 -13.81
C GLN A 67 -8.70 4.51 -13.18
N MET A 68 -9.26 3.51 -13.85
CA MET A 68 -9.15 2.10 -13.45
C MET A 68 -8.19 1.37 -14.37
N PHE A 69 -7.20 0.72 -13.79
CA PHE A 69 -6.16 -0.04 -14.47
C PHE A 69 -6.24 -1.51 -14.07
N ASN A 70 -6.04 -2.42 -14.99
CA ASN A 70 -6.17 -3.87 -14.77
C ASN A 70 -4.81 -4.53 -14.54
N GLY A 71 -4.00 -3.99 -13.66
CA GLY A 71 -2.71 -4.58 -13.32
C GLY A 71 -1.86 -4.95 -14.54
N GLU A 72 -1.35 -6.17 -14.57
CA GLU A 72 -0.51 -6.70 -15.66
C GLU A 72 -1.22 -6.71 -17.02
N GLY A 73 -2.55 -6.88 -17.03
CA GLY A 73 -3.35 -6.78 -18.27
C GLY A 73 -3.23 -5.41 -18.92
N THR A 74 -3.25 -4.33 -18.12
CA THR A 74 -3.02 -2.96 -18.62
C THR A 74 -1.60 -2.82 -19.16
N MET A 75 -0.61 -3.33 -18.46
CA MET A 75 0.79 -3.24 -18.87
C MET A 75 1.03 -3.94 -20.20
N LYS A 76 0.54 -5.17 -20.35
CA LYS A 76 0.71 -5.95 -21.59
C LYS A 76 -0.09 -5.36 -22.74
N VAL A 77 -1.39 -5.14 -22.55
CA VAL A 77 -2.28 -4.76 -23.65
C VAL A 77 -2.07 -3.31 -24.04
N LEU A 78 -2.12 -2.37 -23.10
CA LEU A 78 -2.09 -0.95 -23.44
C LEU A 78 -0.66 -0.45 -23.73
N TYR A 79 0.30 -0.82 -22.88
CA TYR A 79 1.68 -0.35 -23.05
C TYR A 79 2.54 -1.25 -23.94
N GLY A 80 2.13 -2.52 -24.13
CA GLY A 80 2.79 -3.44 -25.06
C GLY A 80 2.12 -3.44 -26.43
N GLU A 81 0.99 -4.13 -26.55
CA GLU A 81 0.34 -4.46 -27.82
C GLU A 81 -0.13 -3.22 -28.61
N TYR A 82 -0.80 -2.25 -27.93
CA TYR A 82 -1.24 -1.02 -28.60
C TYR A 82 -0.10 -0.07 -28.91
N ALA A 83 0.86 0.11 -28.01
CA ALA A 83 2.01 0.95 -28.26
C ALA A 83 2.95 0.33 -29.31
N GLY A 84 3.01 -1.01 -29.37
CA GLY A 84 3.72 -1.79 -30.38
C GLY A 84 3.02 -1.85 -31.74
N GLN A 85 1.76 -1.37 -31.83
CA GLN A 85 0.93 -1.43 -33.02
C GLN A 85 0.49 -2.84 -33.46
N ASP A 86 0.60 -3.83 -32.57
CA ASP A 86 0.14 -5.20 -32.83
C ASP A 86 -1.40 -5.30 -32.75
N LEU A 87 -2.01 -4.39 -31.98
CA LEU A 87 -3.45 -4.24 -31.92
C LEU A 87 -3.90 -2.88 -32.46
N ASN A 88 -5.00 -2.87 -33.20
CA ASN A 88 -5.71 -1.68 -33.62
C ASN A 88 -7.10 -1.66 -32.99
N PHE A 89 -7.46 -0.55 -32.35
CA PHE A 89 -8.77 -0.38 -31.75
C PHE A 89 -9.65 0.49 -32.64
N PRO A 90 -10.71 -0.07 -33.26
CA PRO A 90 -11.54 0.68 -34.20
C PRO A 90 -12.44 1.74 -33.55
N TYR A 91 -12.61 1.66 -32.22
CA TYR A 91 -13.44 2.59 -31.44
C TYR A 91 -12.67 3.13 -30.26
N MET A 92 -12.36 4.41 -30.27
CA MET A 92 -11.56 5.03 -29.22
C MET A 92 -12.39 5.33 -27.97
N SER A 93 -11.99 4.76 -26.85
CA SER A 93 -12.40 5.22 -25.54
C SER A 93 -11.66 6.54 -25.23
N PRO A 94 -12.35 7.64 -24.90
CA PRO A 94 -11.71 8.94 -24.69
C PRO A 94 -10.58 8.89 -23.63
N GLY A 95 -10.71 8.05 -22.61
CA GLY A 95 -9.73 7.95 -21.52
C GLY A 95 -8.41 7.28 -21.90
N TRP A 96 -8.39 6.43 -22.94
CA TRP A 96 -7.21 5.64 -23.33
C TRP A 96 -6.65 6.04 -24.71
N SER A 97 -7.31 6.98 -25.38
CA SER A 97 -6.91 7.40 -26.73
C SER A 97 -5.43 7.82 -26.84
N PRO A 98 -4.80 8.47 -25.85
CA PRO A 98 -3.39 8.83 -25.98
C PRO A 98 -2.45 7.64 -26.15
N ILE A 99 -2.69 6.54 -25.41
CA ILE A 99 -1.89 5.32 -25.55
C ILE A 99 -2.23 4.60 -26.84
N MET A 100 -3.53 4.43 -27.13
CA MET A 100 -4.01 3.71 -28.32
C MET A 100 -3.59 4.37 -29.63
N ASN A 101 -3.45 5.70 -29.63
CA ASN A 101 -2.99 6.45 -30.81
C ASN A 101 -1.48 6.73 -30.83
N ASN A 102 -0.76 6.22 -29.82
CA ASN A 102 0.66 6.50 -29.66
C ASN A 102 0.97 8.03 -29.64
N GLU A 103 0.12 8.79 -28.93
CA GLU A 103 0.26 10.23 -28.79
C GLU A 103 1.36 10.58 -27.78
N SER A 104 2.61 10.55 -28.20
CA SER A 104 3.78 10.74 -27.35
C SER A 104 3.76 12.04 -26.53
N SER A 105 3.17 13.11 -27.06
CA SER A 105 3.03 14.39 -26.34
C SER A 105 2.15 14.29 -25.09
N GLN A 106 1.22 13.33 -25.03
CA GLN A 106 0.33 13.11 -23.89
C GLN A 106 0.80 11.99 -22.99
N THR A 107 1.55 11.00 -23.51
CA THR A 107 2.01 9.83 -22.76
C THR A 107 3.41 10.01 -22.20
N GLN A 108 4.29 10.81 -22.83
CA GLN A 108 5.67 11.06 -22.42
C GLN A 108 5.84 12.37 -21.64
N ASN A 109 4.95 12.61 -20.69
CA ASN A 109 4.91 13.84 -19.90
C ASN A 109 4.87 13.45 -18.43
N SER A 110 5.80 13.95 -17.63
CA SER A 110 5.93 13.63 -16.18
C SER A 110 4.68 13.93 -15.35
N SER A 111 3.75 14.72 -15.87
CA SER A 111 2.44 14.97 -15.27
C SER A 111 1.35 14.01 -15.76
N SER A 112 1.66 13.16 -16.73
CA SER A 112 0.70 12.22 -17.30
C SER A 112 0.46 11.02 -16.37
N ILE A 113 -0.80 10.67 -16.14
CA ILE A 113 -1.16 9.45 -15.42
C ILE A 113 -0.70 8.21 -16.17
N TYR A 114 -0.57 8.29 -17.50
CA TYR A 114 -0.12 7.18 -18.35
C TYR A 114 1.37 6.92 -18.22
N ASP A 115 2.17 7.97 -17.97
CA ASP A 115 3.60 7.84 -17.70
C ASP A 115 3.88 7.38 -16.27
N SER A 116 3.13 7.91 -15.31
CA SER A 116 3.34 7.63 -13.89
C SER A 116 2.74 6.29 -13.41
N TYR A 117 1.69 5.76 -14.07
CA TYR A 117 1.06 4.51 -13.64
C TYR A 117 1.99 3.29 -13.70
N PRO A 118 2.79 3.04 -14.76
CA PRO A 118 3.73 1.92 -14.78
C PRO A 118 4.70 1.94 -13.59
N TRP A 119 5.24 3.11 -13.25
CA TRP A 119 6.08 3.28 -12.07
C TRP A 119 5.32 2.94 -10.78
N TYR A 120 4.14 3.52 -10.58
CA TYR A 120 3.30 3.23 -9.43
C TYR A 120 3.03 1.72 -9.31
N TYR A 121 2.63 1.07 -10.39
CA TYR A 121 2.26 -0.33 -10.41
C TYR A 121 3.44 -1.25 -10.08
N TYR A 122 4.56 -1.09 -10.76
CA TYR A 122 5.73 -1.96 -10.52
C TYR A 122 6.38 -1.68 -9.16
N TYR A 123 6.44 -0.44 -8.72
CA TYR A 123 6.97 -0.14 -7.38
C TYR A 123 6.04 -0.59 -6.26
N LEU A 124 4.74 -0.69 -6.48
CA LEU A 124 3.83 -1.32 -5.53
C LEU A 124 4.16 -2.82 -5.37
N ILE A 125 4.40 -3.53 -6.47
CA ILE A 125 4.79 -4.95 -6.45
C ILE A 125 6.16 -5.12 -5.78
N ILE A 126 7.18 -4.37 -6.22
CA ILE A 126 8.53 -4.39 -5.67
C ILE A 126 8.53 -4.08 -4.17
N GLY A 127 7.74 -3.11 -3.73
CA GLY A 127 7.63 -2.75 -2.32
C GLY A 127 7.09 -3.89 -1.47
N ASN A 128 6.05 -4.59 -1.96
CA ASN A 128 5.48 -5.74 -1.28
C ASN A 128 6.44 -6.94 -1.28
N ALA A 129 7.12 -7.22 -2.39
CA ALA A 129 8.14 -8.27 -2.49
C ALA A 129 9.31 -8.01 -1.53
N ASN A 130 9.83 -6.79 -1.49
CA ASN A 130 10.87 -6.40 -0.54
C ASN A 130 10.42 -6.54 0.92
N ALA A 131 9.14 -6.32 1.22
CA ALA A 131 8.62 -6.53 2.58
C ALA A 131 8.69 -8.01 2.98
N VAL A 132 8.40 -8.95 2.07
CA VAL A 132 8.59 -10.39 2.30
C VAL A 132 10.07 -10.70 2.50
N ILE A 133 10.93 -10.34 1.55
CA ILE A 133 12.36 -10.63 1.56
C ILE A 133 13.04 -10.18 2.87
N ASN A 134 12.69 -8.98 3.34
CA ASN A 134 13.32 -8.39 4.51
C ASN A 134 12.81 -8.95 5.85
N ARG A 135 11.64 -9.58 5.87
CA ARG A 135 11.00 -10.00 7.14
C ARG A 135 10.88 -11.51 7.32
N ILE A 136 10.92 -12.29 6.23
CA ILE A 136 10.65 -13.73 6.25
C ILE A 136 11.62 -14.50 7.16
N ASP A 137 12.86 -14.07 7.28
CA ASP A 137 13.88 -14.75 8.11
C ASP A 137 13.49 -14.79 9.61
N LYS A 138 12.63 -13.86 10.06
CA LYS A 138 12.14 -13.78 11.44
C LYS A 138 10.86 -14.57 11.69
N ALA A 139 10.20 -15.08 10.65
CA ALA A 139 8.96 -15.84 10.76
C ALA A 139 9.19 -17.18 11.46
N GLU A 140 8.21 -17.66 12.17
CA GLU A 140 8.19 -19.05 12.68
C GLU A 140 7.89 -20.00 11.51
N GLY A 141 8.64 -21.09 11.39
CA GLY A 141 8.48 -22.10 10.34
C GLY A 141 9.81 -22.71 9.91
N LEU A 142 9.74 -23.66 8.98
CA LEU A 142 10.92 -24.36 8.47
C LEU A 142 11.80 -23.44 7.63
N GLN A 143 13.12 -23.61 7.72
CA GLN A 143 14.07 -22.81 6.94
C GLN A 143 13.84 -22.97 5.42
N GLU A 144 13.54 -24.19 4.97
CA GLU A 144 13.23 -24.49 3.58
C GLU A 144 12.02 -23.68 3.06
N GLU A 145 10.98 -23.55 3.89
CA GLU A 145 9.80 -22.72 3.54
C GLU A 145 10.15 -21.24 3.43
N LYS A 146 10.98 -20.73 4.35
CA LYS A 146 11.46 -19.33 4.30
C LYS A 146 12.27 -19.06 3.04
N ASP A 147 13.19 -19.98 2.71
CA ASP A 147 14.03 -19.87 1.52
C ASP A 147 13.19 -19.92 0.24
N PHE A 148 12.16 -20.78 0.22
CA PHE A 148 11.21 -20.86 -0.89
C PHE A 148 10.42 -19.56 -1.06
N LEU A 149 9.81 -19.05 0.01
CA LEU A 149 9.02 -17.80 -0.03
C LEU A 149 9.88 -16.58 -0.38
N LYS A 150 11.13 -16.59 0.07
CA LYS A 150 12.10 -15.54 -0.27
C LYS A 150 12.50 -15.57 -1.75
N ALA A 151 12.61 -16.76 -2.33
CA ALA A 151 12.91 -16.93 -3.74
C ALA A 151 11.72 -16.61 -4.65
N GLU A 152 10.50 -16.82 -4.15
CA GLU A 152 9.26 -16.52 -4.88
C GLU A 152 8.98 -15.00 -4.91
N ALA A 153 9.37 -14.26 -3.86
CA ALA A 153 9.21 -12.81 -3.74
C ALA A 153 10.22 -12.06 -4.63
#